data_383cb5ba1f03a38d1092ef5d097138e6
#
_entry.id   383cb5ba1f03a38d1092ef5d097138e6
#
_cell.length_a   1.000
_cell.length_b   1.000
_cell.length_c   1.000
_cell.angle_alpha   90.00
_cell.angle_beta   90.00
_cell.angle_gamma   90.00
#
_symmetry.space_group_name_H-M   'P 1'
#
loop_
_entity.id
_entity.type
_entity.pdbx_description
1 polymer ?
#
loop_
_entity_poly.entity_id
_entity_poly.type
_entity_poly.pdbx_seq_one_letter_code
_entity_poly.pdbx_strand_id
1 'polypeptide(L)'
;MAPDDRRAALIAATLPLLREHGTAISTRQIAEAAGVAEGTIFGVFPDKASLLRAALMSAFDPQPAVDALAAIATKAGLRARLREAVTTLRTGMCANANLMAAPRELMAEDAEFHERMIDGRRRMLAGLAALIEPDRDLLRRSPEATAQLLLLLIAASVHRGFGQQGGDFGEMDDEEIVSDLLDGLLVRPSPTPSTESLS
;
A
#
# COMPACT_ATOMS: atom_id res chain seq x y z
N MET A 1 29.57 -15.11 0.79
CA MET A 1 28.27 -14.52 0.47
C MET A 1 28.13 -14.50 -1.04
N ALA A 2 27.07 -15.13 -1.56
CA ALA A 2 26.80 -15.15 -3.00
C ALA A 2 26.59 -13.73 -3.55
N PRO A 3 26.79 -13.47 -4.87
CA PRO A 3 26.57 -12.15 -5.46
C PRO A 3 25.14 -11.62 -5.20
N ASP A 4 24.12 -12.48 -5.29
CA ASP A 4 22.71 -12.13 -5.07
C ASP A 4 22.44 -11.78 -3.61
N ASP A 5 23.04 -12.51 -2.65
CA ASP A 5 22.91 -12.17 -1.22
C ASP A 5 23.49 -10.78 -0.92
N ARG A 6 24.62 -10.44 -1.57
CA ARG A 6 25.27 -9.15 -1.41
C ARG A 6 24.43 -8.02 -1.99
N ARG A 7 23.81 -8.26 -3.14
CA ARG A 7 22.88 -7.33 -3.77
C ARG A 7 21.67 -7.06 -2.87
N ALA A 8 21.06 -8.12 -2.34
CA ALA A 8 19.93 -8.03 -1.43
C ALA A 8 20.27 -7.29 -0.14
N ALA A 9 21.46 -7.56 0.45
CA ALA A 9 21.92 -6.88 1.65
C ALA A 9 22.12 -5.37 1.44
N LEU A 10 22.70 -4.96 0.30
CA LEU A 10 22.86 -3.54 -0.05
C LEU A 10 21.50 -2.84 -0.24
N ILE A 11 20.55 -3.48 -0.92
CA ILE A 11 19.18 -2.96 -1.08
C ILE A 11 18.53 -2.80 0.29
N ALA A 12 18.58 -3.83 1.14
CA ALA A 12 17.97 -3.81 2.48
C ALA A 12 18.55 -2.70 3.37
N ALA A 13 19.88 -2.47 3.32
CA ALA A 13 20.51 -1.38 4.06
C ALA A 13 20.19 0.01 3.52
N THR A 14 19.89 0.13 2.21
CA THR A 14 19.56 1.40 1.55
C THR A 14 18.16 1.87 1.88
N LEU A 15 17.19 0.96 2.05
CA LEU A 15 15.78 1.29 2.25
C LEU A 15 15.48 2.19 3.47
N PRO A 16 15.99 1.91 4.68
CA PRO A 16 15.79 2.78 5.83
C PRO A 16 16.34 4.19 5.60
N LEU A 17 17.53 4.29 5.01
CA LEU A 17 18.15 5.58 4.69
C LEU A 17 17.35 6.38 3.67
N LEU A 18 16.80 5.72 2.64
CA LEU A 18 15.91 6.34 1.66
C LEU A 18 14.63 6.88 2.30
N ARG A 19 14.04 6.12 3.24
CA ARG A 19 12.82 6.53 3.96
C ARG A 19 13.07 7.74 4.85
N GLU A 20 14.25 7.84 5.44
CA GLU A 20 14.61 8.93 6.36
C GLU A 20 15.14 10.17 5.63
N HIS A 21 16.00 9.97 4.64
CA HIS A 21 16.78 11.05 4.03
C HIS A 21 16.50 11.28 2.54
N GLY A 22 15.60 10.50 1.94
CA GLY A 22 15.33 10.58 0.50
C GLY A 22 16.56 10.20 -0.36
N THR A 23 16.65 10.77 -1.57
CA THR A 23 17.72 10.47 -2.53
C THR A 23 19.07 11.14 -2.22
N ALA A 24 19.11 12.03 -1.21
CA ALA A 24 20.31 12.78 -0.83
C ALA A 24 21.38 11.93 -0.10
N ILE A 25 21.08 10.67 0.26
CA ILE A 25 22.02 9.76 0.93
C ILE A 25 23.28 9.52 0.08
N SER A 26 24.44 9.39 0.76
CA SER A 26 25.72 9.09 0.12
C SER A 26 25.98 7.59 0.04
N THR A 27 26.85 7.16 -0.90
CA THR A 27 27.34 5.78 -0.98
C THR A 27 28.08 5.37 0.28
N ARG A 28 28.79 6.30 0.92
CA ARG A 28 29.45 6.06 2.20
C ARG A 28 28.45 5.70 3.32
N GLN A 29 27.34 6.44 3.45
CA GLN A 29 26.30 6.12 4.44
C GLN A 29 25.69 4.74 4.17
N ILE A 30 25.45 4.41 2.89
CA ILE A 30 24.92 3.10 2.50
C ILE A 30 25.91 1.99 2.86
N ALA A 31 27.20 2.16 2.56
CA ALA A 31 28.25 1.20 2.88
C ALA A 31 28.38 0.96 4.38
N GLU A 32 28.33 2.04 5.17
CA GLU A 32 28.35 1.99 6.63
C GLU A 32 27.14 1.21 7.18
N ALA A 33 25.93 1.53 6.71
CA ALA A 33 24.71 0.82 7.10
C ALA A 33 24.70 -0.67 6.68
N ALA A 34 25.34 -1.00 5.56
CA ALA A 34 25.47 -2.37 5.08
C ALA A 34 26.65 -3.14 5.71
N GLY A 35 27.51 -2.45 6.49
CA GLY A 35 28.70 -3.07 7.09
C GLY A 35 29.76 -3.51 6.07
N VAL A 36 29.89 -2.79 4.95
CA VAL A 36 30.84 -3.12 3.86
C VAL A 36 31.75 -1.92 3.52
N ALA A 37 32.83 -2.17 2.79
CA ALA A 37 33.61 -1.08 2.22
C ALA A 37 32.84 -0.41 1.06
N GLU A 38 32.96 0.91 0.91
CA GLU A 38 32.25 1.68 -0.13
C GLU A 38 32.50 1.12 -1.54
N GLY A 39 33.72 0.71 -1.85
CA GLY A 39 34.06 0.07 -3.13
C GLY A 39 33.27 -1.21 -3.42
N THR A 40 32.74 -1.89 -2.39
CA THR A 40 31.90 -3.07 -2.56
C THR A 40 30.59 -2.75 -3.28
N ILE A 41 30.05 -1.54 -3.10
CA ILE A 41 28.83 -1.08 -3.77
C ILE A 41 29.05 -1.12 -5.28
N PHE A 42 30.15 -0.55 -5.75
CA PHE A 42 30.47 -0.46 -7.19
C PHE A 42 30.88 -1.81 -7.82
N GLY A 43 31.17 -2.83 -7.00
CA GLY A 43 31.32 -4.22 -7.46
C GLY A 43 29.98 -4.92 -7.71
N VAL A 44 28.84 -4.34 -7.26
CA VAL A 44 27.50 -4.91 -7.36
C VAL A 44 26.57 -4.05 -8.21
N PHE A 45 26.69 -2.74 -8.11
CA PHE A 45 25.90 -1.74 -8.85
C PHE A 45 26.82 -0.82 -9.64
N PRO A 46 26.51 -0.51 -10.91
CA PRO A 46 27.36 0.32 -11.74
C PRO A 46 27.48 1.76 -11.19
N ASP A 47 26.45 2.24 -10.52
CA ASP A 47 26.39 3.58 -9.92
C ASP A 47 25.38 3.65 -8.77
N LYS A 48 25.37 4.76 -8.04
CA LYS A 48 24.44 5.03 -6.94
C LYS A 48 22.98 5.03 -7.42
N ALA A 49 22.70 5.59 -8.58
CA ALA A 49 21.34 5.69 -9.09
C ALA A 49 20.73 4.31 -9.34
N SER A 50 21.52 3.36 -9.84
CA SER A 50 21.11 1.97 -10.04
C SER A 50 20.80 1.25 -8.71
N LEU A 51 21.57 1.52 -7.65
CA LEU A 51 21.26 1.00 -6.31
C LEU A 51 19.98 1.61 -5.75
N LEU A 52 19.80 2.94 -5.86
CA LEU A 52 18.60 3.62 -5.39
C LEU A 52 17.36 3.15 -6.15
N ARG A 53 17.44 2.96 -7.47
CA ARG A 53 16.36 2.37 -8.27
C ARG A 53 15.99 0.97 -7.80
N ALA A 54 16.97 0.10 -7.59
CA ALA A 54 16.73 -1.26 -7.10
C ALA A 54 16.08 -1.25 -5.70
N ALA A 55 16.47 -0.33 -4.82
CA ALA A 55 15.85 -0.16 -3.51
C ALA A 55 14.41 0.33 -3.61
N LEU A 56 14.12 1.31 -4.49
CA LEU A 56 12.75 1.76 -4.74
C LEU A 56 11.87 0.64 -5.32
N MET A 57 12.37 -0.12 -6.29
CA MET A 57 11.67 -1.29 -6.84
C MET A 57 11.31 -2.31 -5.75
N SER A 58 12.22 -2.53 -4.80
CA SER A 58 11.97 -3.41 -3.65
C SER A 58 10.95 -2.82 -2.66
N ALA A 59 10.99 -1.50 -2.41
CA ALA A 59 10.05 -0.82 -1.52
C ALA A 59 8.61 -0.85 -2.03
N PHE A 60 8.44 -0.81 -3.36
CA PHE A 60 7.14 -0.84 -4.03
C PHE A 60 6.76 -2.22 -4.55
N ASP A 61 7.43 -3.29 -4.09
CA ASP A 61 7.00 -4.66 -4.39
C ASP A 61 5.60 -4.92 -3.80
N PRO A 62 4.58 -5.25 -4.62
CA PRO A 62 3.23 -5.49 -4.14
C PRO A 62 3.06 -6.87 -3.47
N GLN A 63 4.03 -7.79 -3.65
CA GLN A 63 3.88 -9.18 -3.23
C GLN A 63 3.59 -9.34 -1.73
N PRO A 64 4.30 -8.65 -0.80
CA PRO A 64 3.99 -8.77 0.63
C PRO A 64 2.56 -8.36 0.98
N ALA A 65 2.04 -7.31 0.33
CA ALA A 65 0.65 -6.86 0.53
C ALA A 65 -0.36 -7.87 -0.03
N VAL A 66 -0.09 -8.43 -1.21
CA VAL A 66 -0.95 -9.46 -1.84
C VAL A 66 -1.00 -10.73 -0.98
N ASP A 67 0.13 -11.19 -0.46
CA ASP A 67 0.21 -12.38 0.40
C ASP A 67 -0.53 -12.15 1.73
N ALA A 68 -0.40 -10.96 2.32
CA ALA A 68 -1.12 -10.59 3.53
C ALA A 68 -2.64 -10.56 3.29
N LEU A 69 -3.11 -9.98 2.17
CA LEU A 69 -4.53 -9.99 1.81
C LEU A 69 -5.07 -11.42 1.63
N ALA A 70 -4.30 -12.31 1.01
CA ALA A 70 -4.68 -13.71 0.85
C ALA A 70 -4.82 -14.43 2.21
N ALA A 71 -3.95 -14.15 3.17
CA ALA A 71 -4.05 -14.69 4.53
C ALA A 71 -5.28 -14.16 5.28
N ILE A 72 -5.64 -12.88 5.09
CA ILE A 72 -6.82 -12.25 5.71
C ILE A 72 -8.12 -12.86 5.14
N ALA A 73 -8.16 -13.25 3.88
CA ALA A 73 -9.36 -13.79 3.21
C ALA A 73 -9.97 -15.00 3.93
N THR A 74 -9.19 -15.73 4.75
CA THR A 74 -9.64 -16.89 5.51
C THR A 74 -10.41 -16.55 6.78
N LYS A 75 -10.44 -15.27 7.21
CA LYS A 75 -11.05 -14.83 8.47
C LYS A 75 -12.57 -14.69 8.35
N ALA A 76 -13.28 -14.90 9.46
CA ALA A 76 -14.72 -14.75 9.52
C ALA A 76 -15.16 -13.28 9.60
N GLY A 77 -16.23 -12.93 8.87
CA GLY A 77 -16.89 -11.64 8.93
C GLY A 77 -16.25 -10.55 8.08
N LEU A 78 -17.06 -9.90 7.23
CA LEU A 78 -16.63 -8.85 6.30
C LEU A 78 -15.91 -7.69 7.00
N ARG A 79 -16.50 -7.13 8.06
CA ARG A 79 -15.93 -5.99 8.80
C ARG A 79 -14.54 -6.29 9.36
N ALA A 80 -14.34 -7.50 9.92
CA ALA A 80 -13.05 -7.90 10.47
C ALA A 80 -11.98 -8.04 9.38
N ARG A 81 -12.34 -8.63 8.23
CA ARG A 81 -11.44 -8.74 7.08
C ARG A 81 -11.06 -7.37 6.52
N LEU A 82 -12.04 -6.47 6.36
CA LEU A 82 -11.78 -5.12 5.84
C LEU A 82 -10.91 -4.30 6.80
N ARG A 83 -11.15 -4.35 8.11
CA ARG A 83 -10.33 -3.65 9.10
C ARG A 83 -8.87 -4.07 9.01
N GLU A 84 -8.62 -5.38 8.99
CA GLU A 84 -7.25 -5.88 8.91
C GLU A 84 -6.59 -5.55 7.57
N ALA A 85 -7.34 -5.58 6.47
CA ALA A 85 -6.85 -5.14 5.16
C ALA A 85 -6.48 -3.63 5.18
N VAL A 86 -7.31 -2.78 5.80
CA VAL A 86 -7.02 -1.34 5.97
C VAL A 86 -5.73 -1.15 6.78
N THR A 87 -5.63 -1.78 7.96
CA THR A 87 -4.43 -1.69 8.80
C THR A 87 -3.17 -2.12 8.06
N THR A 88 -3.24 -3.25 7.35
CA THR A 88 -2.10 -3.82 6.60
C THR A 88 -1.65 -2.89 5.48
N LEU A 89 -2.57 -2.45 4.63
CA LEU A 89 -2.25 -1.60 3.49
C LEU A 89 -1.81 -0.20 3.93
N ARG A 90 -2.50 0.39 4.91
CA ARG A 90 -2.15 1.71 5.45
C ARG A 90 -0.76 1.71 6.08
N THR A 91 -0.42 0.68 6.86
CA THR A 91 0.92 0.52 7.44
C THR A 91 2.00 0.47 6.36
N GLY A 92 1.80 -0.34 5.32
CA GLY A 92 2.72 -0.42 4.19
C GLY A 92 2.85 0.89 3.41
N MET A 93 1.74 1.59 3.17
CA MET A 93 1.73 2.88 2.48
C MET A 93 2.39 3.97 3.32
N CYS A 94 2.11 4.06 4.62
CA CYS A 94 2.75 4.99 5.54
C CYS A 94 4.26 4.78 5.61
N ALA A 95 4.72 3.52 5.68
CA ALA A 95 6.14 3.20 5.70
C ALA A 95 6.90 3.71 4.46
N ASN A 96 6.21 3.83 3.32
CA ASN A 96 6.79 4.28 2.05
C ASN A 96 6.35 5.70 1.64
N ALA A 97 5.61 6.43 2.50
CA ALA A 97 5.07 7.76 2.17
C ALA A 97 6.17 8.75 1.74
N ASN A 98 7.30 8.77 2.45
CA ASN A 98 8.43 9.63 2.13
C ASN A 98 9.14 9.25 0.81
N LEU A 99 8.92 8.01 0.32
CA LEU A 99 9.50 7.56 -0.94
C LEU A 99 8.70 7.99 -2.16
N MET A 100 7.47 8.50 -1.98
CA MET A 100 6.58 8.85 -3.10
C MET A 100 7.09 10.01 -3.98
N ALA A 101 8.00 10.84 -3.45
CA ALA A 101 8.66 11.90 -4.23
C ALA A 101 9.84 11.36 -5.06
N ALA A 102 10.58 10.37 -4.54
CA ALA A 102 11.79 9.84 -5.16
C ALA A 102 11.57 9.21 -6.56
N PRO A 103 10.45 8.51 -6.86
CA PRO A 103 10.19 7.97 -8.19
C PRO A 103 10.13 9.03 -9.29
N ARG A 104 9.68 10.26 -8.99
CA ARG A 104 9.60 11.32 -9.99
C ARG A 104 10.97 11.69 -10.56
N GLU A 105 12.00 11.63 -9.74
CA GLU A 105 13.36 11.98 -10.15
C GLU A 105 14.12 10.80 -10.78
N LEU A 106 13.95 9.60 -10.22
CA LEU A 106 14.75 8.43 -10.58
C LEU A 106 14.06 7.47 -11.55
N MET A 107 12.71 7.49 -11.61
CA MET A 107 11.88 6.50 -12.28
C MET A 107 10.88 7.11 -13.27
N ALA A 108 10.95 8.43 -13.53
CA ALA A 108 9.99 9.13 -14.39
C ALA A 108 9.89 8.53 -15.80
N GLU A 109 11.00 8.02 -16.32
CA GLU A 109 11.10 7.42 -17.65
C GLU A 109 11.28 5.90 -17.62
N ASP A 110 11.20 5.27 -16.44
CA ASP A 110 11.39 3.83 -16.29
C ASP A 110 10.08 3.08 -16.57
N ALA A 111 9.97 2.53 -17.79
CA ALA A 111 8.78 1.79 -18.22
C ALA A 111 8.54 0.54 -17.37
N GLU A 112 9.59 -0.18 -16.95
CA GLU A 112 9.48 -1.37 -16.10
C GLU A 112 8.88 -1.02 -14.74
N PHE A 113 9.31 0.11 -14.14
CA PHE A 113 8.73 0.59 -12.89
C PHE A 113 7.24 0.89 -13.04
N HIS A 114 6.85 1.60 -14.10
CA HIS A 114 5.44 1.94 -14.34
C HIS A 114 4.58 0.68 -14.54
N GLU A 115 5.04 -0.28 -15.32
CA GLU A 115 4.34 -1.55 -15.52
C GLU A 115 4.17 -2.31 -14.20
N ARG A 116 5.21 -2.38 -13.37
CA ARG A 116 5.14 -3.01 -12.04
C ARG A 116 4.16 -2.30 -11.11
N MET A 117 4.10 -0.96 -11.12
CA MET A 117 3.14 -0.21 -10.32
C MET A 117 1.70 -0.47 -10.75
N ILE A 118 1.44 -0.53 -12.06
CA ILE A 118 0.12 -0.85 -12.62
C ILE A 118 -0.28 -2.29 -12.25
N ASP A 119 0.61 -3.24 -12.46
CA ASP A 119 0.36 -4.65 -12.12
C ASP A 119 0.14 -4.84 -10.61
N GLY A 120 0.99 -4.22 -9.78
CA GLY A 120 0.85 -4.25 -8.34
C GLY A 120 -0.49 -3.72 -7.85
N ARG A 121 -0.93 -2.57 -8.40
CA ARG A 121 -2.26 -2.02 -8.12
C ARG A 121 -3.38 -2.99 -8.52
N ARG A 122 -3.28 -3.59 -9.70
CA ARG A 122 -4.27 -4.57 -10.19
C ARG A 122 -4.35 -5.78 -9.26
N ARG A 123 -3.21 -6.32 -8.83
CA ARG A 123 -3.14 -7.48 -7.92
C ARG A 123 -3.68 -7.15 -6.54
N MET A 124 -3.37 -5.99 -5.98
CA MET A 124 -3.96 -5.53 -4.71
C MET A 124 -5.48 -5.40 -4.79
N LEU A 125 -5.98 -4.80 -5.87
CA LEU A 125 -7.43 -4.68 -6.08
C LEU A 125 -8.11 -6.05 -6.21
N ALA A 126 -7.50 -6.99 -6.91
CA ALA A 126 -8.00 -8.37 -7.01
C ALA A 126 -8.00 -9.07 -5.63
N GLY A 127 -6.95 -8.90 -4.82
CA GLY A 127 -6.90 -9.41 -3.47
C GLY A 127 -7.98 -8.84 -2.55
N LEU A 128 -8.21 -7.52 -2.62
CA LEU A 128 -9.29 -6.86 -1.88
C LEU A 128 -10.67 -7.33 -2.35
N ALA A 129 -10.90 -7.47 -3.65
CA ALA A 129 -12.16 -7.97 -4.19
C ALA A 129 -12.43 -9.41 -3.71
N ALA A 130 -11.41 -10.27 -3.67
CA ALA A 130 -11.53 -11.63 -3.14
C ALA A 130 -11.89 -11.68 -1.64
N LEU A 131 -11.44 -10.69 -0.85
CA LEU A 131 -11.85 -10.55 0.55
C LEU A 131 -13.34 -10.24 0.71
N ILE A 132 -13.91 -9.55 -0.25
CA ILE A 132 -15.28 -9.02 -0.24
C ILE A 132 -16.27 -10.01 -0.86
N GLU A 133 -15.81 -10.79 -1.83
CA GLU A 133 -16.65 -11.71 -2.63
C GLU A 133 -17.60 -12.62 -1.82
N PRO A 134 -17.19 -13.21 -0.66
CA PRO A 134 -18.10 -14.04 0.14
C PRO A 134 -19.35 -13.32 0.65
N ASP A 135 -19.30 -11.99 0.75
CA ASP A 135 -20.39 -11.15 1.29
C ASP A 135 -20.96 -10.20 0.22
N ARG A 136 -20.78 -10.51 -1.06
CA ARG A 136 -21.22 -9.67 -2.18
C ARG A 136 -22.70 -9.26 -2.11
N ASP A 137 -23.55 -10.17 -1.65
CA ASP A 137 -25.00 -9.96 -1.57
C ASP A 137 -25.42 -8.93 -0.50
N LEU A 138 -24.51 -8.60 0.42
CA LEU A 138 -24.71 -7.54 1.41
C LEU A 138 -24.40 -6.14 0.88
N LEU A 139 -23.82 -6.04 -0.32
CA LEU A 139 -23.29 -4.80 -0.86
C LEU A 139 -24.11 -4.28 -2.03
N ARG A 140 -24.22 -2.95 -2.15
CA ARG A 140 -24.86 -2.27 -3.28
C ARG A 140 -24.01 -2.24 -4.53
N ARG A 141 -22.72 -2.46 -4.41
CA ARG A 141 -21.73 -2.42 -5.49
C ARG A 141 -21.03 -3.75 -5.61
N SER A 142 -20.43 -4.01 -6.77
CA SER A 142 -19.62 -5.21 -6.94
C SER A 142 -18.41 -5.20 -5.99
N PRO A 143 -17.86 -6.38 -5.67
CA PRO A 143 -16.62 -6.50 -4.89
C PRO A 143 -15.47 -5.66 -5.45
N GLU A 144 -15.31 -5.60 -6.78
CA GLU A 144 -14.26 -4.83 -7.45
C GLU A 144 -14.47 -3.32 -7.24
N ALA A 145 -15.70 -2.82 -7.41
CA ALA A 145 -16.01 -1.41 -7.18
C ALA A 145 -15.83 -1.01 -5.71
N THR A 146 -16.16 -1.92 -4.80
CA THR A 146 -15.96 -1.72 -3.35
C THR A 146 -14.48 -1.71 -3.01
N ALA A 147 -13.69 -2.63 -3.59
CA ALA A 147 -12.23 -2.68 -3.41
C ALA A 147 -11.55 -1.39 -3.93
N GLN A 148 -12.01 -0.84 -5.05
CA GLN A 148 -11.50 0.42 -5.59
C GLN A 148 -11.77 1.59 -4.64
N LEU A 149 -12.99 1.69 -4.07
CA LEU A 149 -13.33 2.72 -3.10
C LEU A 149 -12.51 2.58 -1.82
N LEU A 150 -12.36 1.36 -1.30
CA LEU A 150 -11.54 1.11 -0.12
C LEU A 150 -10.09 1.53 -0.32
N LEU A 151 -9.48 1.13 -1.43
CA LEU A 151 -8.10 1.51 -1.73
C LEU A 151 -7.94 3.03 -1.89
N LEU A 152 -8.94 3.72 -2.44
CA LEU A 152 -8.96 5.18 -2.54
C LEU A 152 -9.01 5.84 -1.16
N LEU A 153 -9.87 5.36 -0.25
CA LEU A 153 -9.97 5.87 1.12
C LEU A 153 -8.66 5.66 1.90
N ILE A 154 -8.06 4.47 1.79
CA ILE A 154 -6.77 4.18 2.40
C ILE A 154 -5.69 5.14 1.85
N ALA A 155 -5.61 5.32 0.54
CA ALA A 155 -4.64 6.23 -0.08
C ALA A 155 -4.85 7.68 0.39
N ALA A 156 -6.09 8.15 0.46
CA ALA A 156 -6.43 9.48 0.94
C ALA A 156 -6.03 9.69 2.41
N SER A 157 -6.21 8.67 3.27
CA SER A 157 -5.85 8.74 4.70
C SER A 157 -4.33 8.84 4.95
N VAL A 158 -3.52 8.36 4.00
CA VAL A 158 -2.04 8.39 4.11
C VAL A 158 -1.44 9.69 3.56
N HIS A 159 -2.08 10.30 2.56
CA HIS A 159 -1.55 11.49 1.88
C HIS A 159 -1.91 12.78 2.63
N ARG A 160 -1.08 13.20 3.57
CA ARG A 160 -1.20 14.51 4.27
C ARG A 160 -1.22 15.73 3.32
N GLY A 161 -0.84 15.57 2.05
CA GLY A 161 -0.82 16.65 1.07
C GLY A 161 -2.19 17.06 0.50
N PHE A 162 -3.23 16.25 0.66
CA PHE A 162 -4.59 16.62 0.26
C PHE A 162 -5.26 17.58 1.26
N GLY A 163 -4.73 17.67 2.50
CA GLY A 163 -5.27 18.51 3.57
C GLY A 163 -4.80 19.98 3.58
N GLN A 164 -3.80 20.37 2.78
CA GLN A 164 -3.29 21.76 2.84
C GLN A 164 -4.15 22.81 2.12
N GLN A 165 -5.15 22.43 1.34
CA GLN A 165 -6.03 23.39 0.66
C GLN A 165 -7.54 23.08 0.70
N GLY A 166 -8.01 22.11 1.42
CA GLY A 166 -9.44 21.80 1.40
C GLY A 166 -9.93 20.76 2.36
N GLY A 167 -10.30 21.17 3.54
CA GLY A 167 -11.07 20.37 4.46
C GLY A 167 -10.23 19.48 5.37
N ASP A 168 -10.50 19.59 6.63
CA ASP A 168 -10.06 18.73 7.71
C ASP A 168 -10.74 17.35 7.52
N PHE A 169 -10.16 16.52 6.67
CA PHE A 169 -10.49 15.08 6.63
C PHE A 169 -9.90 14.36 7.83
N GLY A 170 -9.81 14.97 9.00
CA GLY A 170 -9.35 14.38 10.23
C GLY A 170 -8.42 13.16 10.09
N GLU A 171 -7.65 12.83 11.05
CA GLU A 171 -6.98 11.51 11.09
C GLU A 171 -8.05 10.41 11.17
N MET A 172 -8.57 9.96 10.02
CA MET A 172 -9.46 8.79 9.98
C MET A 172 -8.71 7.57 10.49
N ASP A 173 -9.25 6.95 11.51
CA ASP A 173 -8.73 5.67 11.97
C ASP A 173 -9.22 4.51 11.08
N ASP A 174 -8.67 3.31 11.31
CA ASP A 174 -8.97 2.13 10.48
C ASP A 174 -10.45 1.71 10.61
N GLU A 175 -11.07 1.91 11.77
CA GLU A 175 -12.48 1.59 12.00
C GLU A 175 -13.40 2.61 11.33
N GLU A 176 -13.05 3.89 11.35
CA GLU A 176 -13.79 4.95 10.66
C GLU A 176 -13.81 4.70 9.15
N ILE A 177 -12.65 4.37 8.54
CA ILE A 177 -12.57 4.04 7.11
C ILE A 177 -13.51 2.88 6.76
N VAL A 178 -13.52 1.82 7.58
CA VAL A 178 -14.39 0.65 7.35
C VAL A 178 -15.86 0.99 7.58
N SER A 179 -16.16 1.78 8.61
CA SER A 179 -17.53 2.18 8.94
C SER A 179 -18.14 3.04 7.84
N ASP A 180 -17.42 4.07 7.39
CA ASP A 180 -17.88 4.95 6.31
C ASP A 180 -18.10 4.19 5.01
N LEU A 181 -17.20 3.26 4.69
CA LEU A 181 -17.36 2.39 3.54
C LEU A 181 -18.61 1.52 3.64
N LEU A 182 -18.82 0.83 4.76
CA LEU A 182 -19.90 -0.13 4.93
C LEU A 182 -21.24 0.53 5.13
N ASP A 183 -21.33 1.62 5.90
CA ASP A 183 -22.58 2.35 6.14
C ASP A 183 -23.14 2.98 4.87
N GLY A 184 -22.26 3.35 3.94
CA GLY A 184 -22.64 3.83 2.61
C GLY A 184 -22.94 2.72 1.60
N LEU A 185 -22.42 1.51 1.78
CA LEU A 185 -22.45 0.41 0.79
C LEU A 185 -23.43 -0.72 1.17
N LEU A 186 -23.81 -0.85 2.42
CA LEU A 186 -24.75 -1.89 2.85
C LEU A 186 -26.15 -1.63 2.27
N VAL A 187 -26.82 -2.69 1.86
CA VAL A 187 -28.24 -2.67 1.53
C VAL A 187 -29.02 -2.49 2.84
N ARG A 188 -29.67 -1.34 3.01
CA ARG A 188 -30.58 -1.15 4.17
C ARG A 188 -31.83 -1.99 3.93
N PRO A 189 -32.27 -2.82 4.88
CA PRO A 189 -33.56 -3.48 4.77
C PRO A 189 -34.64 -2.40 4.63
N SER A 190 -35.56 -2.57 3.67
CA SER A 190 -36.70 -1.66 3.54
C SER A 190 -37.47 -1.66 4.87
N PRO A 191 -37.91 -0.50 5.37
CA PRO A 191 -38.74 -0.46 6.58
C PRO A 191 -39.97 -1.33 6.32
N THR A 192 -40.19 -2.31 7.18
CA THR A 192 -41.41 -3.13 7.14
C THR A 192 -42.62 -2.18 7.26
N PRO A 193 -43.57 -2.22 6.33
CA PRO A 193 -44.75 -1.38 6.47
C PRO A 193 -45.42 -1.72 7.79
N SER A 194 -45.53 -0.73 8.67
CA SER A 194 -46.27 -0.84 9.90
C SER A 194 -47.70 -1.21 9.54
N THR A 195 -48.14 -2.40 9.91
CA THR A 195 -49.54 -2.80 9.85
C THR A 195 -50.28 -1.93 10.88
N GLU A 196 -50.77 -0.77 10.44
CA GLU A 196 -51.73 -0.03 11.22
C GLU A 196 -52.98 -0.90 11.31
N SER A 197 -53.21 -1.43 12.48
CA SER A 197 -54.45 -2.09 12.87
C SER A 197 -55.57 -1.09 12.76
N LEU A 198 -56.42 -1.27 11.75
CA LEU A 198 -57.75 -0.69 11.71
C LEU A 198 -58.56 -1.35 12.84
N SER A 199 -58.85 -0.58 13.88
CA SER A 199 -59.94 -0.83 14.82
C SER A 199 -60.96 0.24 14.66
#